data_7181af5d8e1e71af8c7ffbdf765d894c
#
_entry.id   7181af5d8e1e71af8c7ffbdf765d894c
#
_cell.length_a   1.000
_cell.length_b   1.000
_cell.length_c   1.000
_cell.angle_alpha   90.00
_cell.angle_beta   90.00
_cell.angle_gamma   90.00
#
_symmetry.space_group_name_H-M   'P 1'
#
loop_
_entity.id
_entity.type
_entity.pdbx_description
1 polymer ?
#
loop_
_entity_poly.entity_id
_entity_poly.type
_entity_poly.pdbx_seq_one_letter_code
_entity_poly.pdbx_strand_id
1 'polypeptide(L)'
;VSKFDPLNPTVQMLGRWQPWHDGHTELFRRCHAMTGQVAIMIRQVPEKREANSRVPGQDDNPFDIETVKQNIIDGLAQKGFTFDEDFVIMVVPNIVDISYGRGVGYTFTEHDLGKEVHSISATQIRAKMREEGKLADKS
;
A
#
# COMPACT_ATOMS: atom_id res chain seq x y z
N VAL A 1 -1.26 -3.56 24.90
CA VAL A 1 -1.42 -4.88 24.28
C VAL A 1 -2.09 -4.71 22.94
N SER A 2 -1.47 -5.25 21.92
CA SER A 2 -2.03 -5.20 20.57
C SER A 2 -3.24 -6.12 20.43
N LYS A 3 -4.28 -5.66 19.75
CA LYS A 3 -5.43 -6.49 19.38
C LYS A 3 -5.20 -7.28 18.10
N PHE A 4 -4.19 -6.90 17.34
CA PHE A 4 -3.78 -7.66 16.16
C PHE A 4 -3.15 -8.97 16.61
N ASP A 5 -3.68 -10.09 16.13
CA ASP A 5 -3.17 -11.41 16.49
C ASP A 5 -2.58 -12.07 15.23
N PRO A 6 -1.25 -12.24 15.17
CA PRO A 6 -0.61 -12.84 13.99
C PRO A 6 -1.01 -14.30 13.74
N LEU A 7 -1.67 -14.94 14.68
CA LEU A 7 -2.15 -16.31 14.49
C LEU A 7 -3.53 -16.37 13.85
N ASN A 8 -4.23 -15.26 13.78
CA ASN A 8 -5.55 -15.21 13.13
C ASN A 8 -5.40 -15.01 11.61
N PRO A 9 -6.40 -15.46 10.84
CA PRO A 9 -6.40 -15.20 9.40
C PRO A 9 -6.22 -13.72 9.10
N THR A 10 -5.32 -13.41 8.17
CA THR A 10 -4.90 -12.05 7.88
C THR A 10 -4.82 -11.87 6.37
N VAL A 11 -5.32 -10.74 5.88
CA VAL A 11 -5.14 -10.37 4.47
C VAL A 11 -3.84 -9.56 4.34
N GLN A 12 -3.07 -9.87 3.32
CA GLN A 12 -1.85 -9.14 2.98
C GLN A 12 -2.14 -8.11 1.90
N MET A 13 -1.68 -6.87 2.12
CA MET A 13 -1.66 -5.85 1.08
C MET A 13 -0.22 -5.48 0.81
N LEU A 14 0.28 -5.77 -0.39
CA LEU A 14 1.66 -5.48 -0.78
C LEU A 14 1.67 -4.32 -1.78
N GLY A 15 2.47 -3.30 -1.49
CA GLY A 15 2.61 -2.16 -2.39
C GLY A 15 3.70 -1.22 -1.93
N ARG A 16 3.95 -0.18 -2.71
CA ARG A 16 4.93 0.86 -2.36
C ARG A 16 4.28 2.09 -1.72
N TRP A 17 2.97 2.29 -1.93
CA TRP A 17 2.15 3.34 -1.29
C TRP A 17 2.75 4.75 -1.42
N GLN A 18 2.86 5.24 -2.66
CA GLN A 18 3.58 6.47 -3.01
C GLN A 18 2.69 7.55 -3.65
N PRO A 19 1.78 8.22 -2.92
CA PRO A 19 1.43 8.03 -1.52
C PRO A 19 0.21 7.12 -1.35
N TRP A 20 -0.11 6.80 -0.10
CA TRP A 20 -1.41 6.19 0.26
C TRP A 20 -2.52 7.18 -0.10
N HIS A 21 -3.59 6.69 -0.70
CA HIS A 21 -4.73 7.53 -1.09
C HIS A 21 -6.06 6.83 -0.84
N ASP A 22 -7.16 7.51 -1.16
CA ASP A 22 -8.50 6.99 -0.89
C ASP A 22 -8.81 5.66 -1.59
N GLY A 23 -8.24 5.43 -2.76
CA GLY A 23 -8.34 4.14 -3.43
C GLY A 23 -7.72 3.00 -2.62
N HIS A 24 -6.58 3.26 -1.99
CA HIS A 24 -5.93 2.29 -1.11
C HIS A 24 -6.75 2.06 0.16
N THR A 25 -7.37 3.11 0.70
CA THR A 25 -8.25 2.99 1.87
C THR A 25 -9.48 2.13 1.55
N GLU A 26 -10.07 2.27 0.38
CA GLU A 26 -11.20 1.43 -0.04
C GLU A 26 -10.77 -0.03 -0.22
N LEU A 27 -9.60 -0.27 -0.80
CA LEU A 27 -9.05 -1.62 -0.88
C LEU A 27 -8.85 -2.21 0.51
N PHE A 28 -8.27 -1.43 1.42
CA PHE A 28 -8.08 -1.85 2.82
C PHE A 28 -9.41 -2.23 3.46
N ARG A 29 -10.44 -1.40 3.28
CA ARG A 29 -11.76 -1.66 3.86
C ARG A 29 -12.32 -3.01 3.43
N ARG A 30 -12.15 -3.35 2.16
CA ARG A 30 -12.59 -4.64 1.61
C ARG A 30 -11.76 -5.80 2.14
N CYS A 31 -10.45 -5.61 2.26
CA CYS A 31 -9.57 -6.62 2.85
C CYS A 31 -9.89 -6.86 4.32
N HIS A 32 -10.12 -5.79 5.07
CA HIS A 32 -10.48 -5.88 6.48
C HIS A 32 -11.80 -6.63 6.68
N ALA A 33 -12.76 -6.44 5.77
CA ALA A 33 -14.04 -7.15 5.83
C ALA A 33 -13.89 -8.67 5.64
N MET A 34 -12.79 -9.13 5.03
CA MET A 34 -12.56 -10.56 4.81
C MET A 34 -12.12 -11.30 6.07
N THR A 35 -11.27 -10.68 6.89
CA THR A 35 -10.65 -11.37 8.02
C THR A 35 -10.67 -10.57 9.32
N GLY A 36 -11.00 -9.30 9.28
CA GLY A 36 -11.00 -8.42 10.46
C GLY A 36 -9.63 -7.83 10.79
N GLN A 37 -8.59 -8.21 10.08
CA GLN A 37 -7.26 -7.63 10.26
C GLN A 37 -6.43 -7.76 8.98
N VAL A 38 -5.51 -6.82 8.78
CA VAL A 38 -4.73 -6.72 7.55
C VAL A 38 -3.26 -6.47 7.88
N ALA A 39 -2.36 -7.14 7.18
CA ALA A 39 -0.93 -6.84 7.21
C ALA A 39 -0.61 -6.00 5.97
N ILE A 40 -0.30 -4.73 6.18
CA ILE A 40 0.08 -3.83 5.10
C ILE A 40 1.59 -3.91 4.94
N MET A 41 2.04 -4.41 3.80
CA MET A 41 3.47 -4.57 3.52
C MET A 41 3.94 -3.44 2.64
N ILE A 42 4.94 -2.71 3.11
CA ILE A 42 5.59 -1.65 2.35
C ILE A 42 6.77 -2.26 1.62
N ARG A 43 6.66 -2.35 0.30
CA ARG A 43 7.75 -2.84 -0.54
C ARG A 43 8.81 -1.76 -0.63
N GLN A 44 10.03 -2.10 -0.26
CA GLN A 44 11.16 -1.18 -0.36
C GLN A 44 11.56 -1.00 -1.82
N VAL A 45 11.64 0.24 -2.25
CA VAL A 45 12.00 0.60 -3.63
C VAL A 45 12.99 1.76 -3.57
N PRO A 46 13.79 1.94 -4.63
CA PRO A 46 14.68 3.11 -4.67
C PRO A 46 13.88 4.41 -4.55
N GLU A 47 14.35 5.34 -3.72
CA GLU A 47 13.71 6.63 -3.53
C GLU A 47 13.70 7.47 -4.81
N LYS A 48 14.72 7.29 -5.63
CA LYS A 48 14.84 8.00 -6.90
C LYS A 48 14.38 7.11 -8.03
N ARG A 49 14.02 7.74 -9.15
CA ARG A 49 13.66 7.03 -10.35
C ARG A 49 14.81 6.15 -10.82
N GLU A 50 14.53 4.90 -11.15
CA GLU A 50 15.49 3.95 -11.65
C GLU A 50 15.08 3.53 -13.07
N ALA A 51 16.01 3.68 -14.03
CA ALA A 51 15.73 3.43 -15.44
C ALA A 51 15.40 1.97 -15.73
N ASN A 52 15.88 1.06 -14.89
CA ASN A 52 15.72 -0.38 -15.08
C ASN A 52 14.70 -1.01 -14.14
N SER A 53 13.69 -0.23 -13.73
CA SER A 53 12.63 -0.77 -12.89
C SER A 53 12.00 -1.99 -13.56
N ARG A 54 11.91 -3.07 -12.83
CA ARG A 54 11.36 -4.32 -13.31
C ARG A 54 9.85 -4.25 -13.54
N VAL A 55 9.17 -3.37 -12.82
CA VAL A 55 7.73 -3.16 -12.96
C VAL A 55 7.50 -1.80 -13.61
N PRO A 56 6.99 -1.78 -14.86
CA PRO A 56 6.79 -0.51 -15.56
C PRO A 56 5.90 0.45 -14.78
N GLY A 57 6.29 1.72 -14.74
CA GLY A 57 5.55 2.77 -14.07
C GLY A 57 5.76 2.85 -12.56
N GLN A 58 6.61 2.00 -12.00
CA GLN A 58 6.86 1.98 -10.56
C GLN A 58 8.28 2.42 -10.19
N ASP A 59 8.82 3.36 -10.95
CA ASP A 59 10.17 3.89 -10.76
C ASP A 59 10.19 5.28 -10.12
N ASP A 60 9.03 5.81 -9.69
CA ASP A 60 8.92 7.13 -9.08
C ASP A 60 8.48 6.99 -7.62
N ASN A 61 9.43 7.11 -6.70
CA ASN A 61 9.22 6.84 -5.28
C ASN A 61 9.77 7.99 -4.42
N PRO A 62 9.08 9.16 -4.41
CA PRO A 62 9.57 10.33 -3.71
C PRO A 62 9.42 10.31 -2.19
N PHE A 63 8.63 9.38 -1.66
CA PHE A 63 8.37 9.31 -0.20
C PHE A 63 9.25 8.27 0.46
N ASP A 64 9.90 8.64 1.57
CA ASP A 64 10.68 7.67 2.34
C ASP A 64 9.76 6.75 3.17
N ILE A 65 10.34 5.72 3.75
CA ILE A 65 9.58 4.69 4.49
C ILE A 65 8.79 5.29 5.67
N GLU A 66 9.41 6.21 6.42
CA GLU A 66 8.74 6.80 7.58
C GLU A 66 7.55 7.66 7.16
N THR A 67 7.68 8.40 6.07
CA THR A 67 6.59 9.19 5.51
C THR A 67 5.47 8.28 5.01
N VAL A 68 5.81 7.19 4.33
CA VAL A 68 4.83 6.22 3.85
C VAL A 68 4.04 5.62 5.02
N LYS A 69 4.73 5.18 6.08
CA LYS A 69 4.08 4.65 7.28
C LYS A 69 3.10 5.66 7.88
N GLN A 70 3.54 6.90 8.03
CA GLN A 70 2.70 7.91 8.65
C GLN A 70 1.48 8.23 7.80
N ASN A 71 1.65 8.30 6.48
CA ASN A 71 0.53 8.51 5.56
C ASN A 71 -0.52 7.39 5.67
N ILE A 72 -0.10 6.16 5.82
CA ILE A 72 -1.00 5.01 5.98
C ILE A 72 -1.76 5.12 7.30
N ILE A 73 -1.05 5.35 8.39
CA ILE A 73 -1.66 5.45 9.73
C ILE A 73 -2.67 6.59 9.77
N ASP A 74 -2.30 7.76 9.27
CA ASP A 74 -3.18 8.94 9.27
C ASP A 74 -4.40 8.74 8.36
N GLY A 75 -4.17 8.19 7.17
CA GLY A 75 -5.26 7.97 6.21
C GLY A 75 -6.29 6.97 6.72
N LEU A 76 -5.85 5.92 7.39
CA LEU A 76 -6.74 4.91 7.95
C LEU A 76 -7.41 5.39 9.24
N ALA A 77 -6.70 6.19 10.05
CA ALA A 77 -7.27 6.77 11.27
C ALA A 77 -8.47 7.65 10.95
N GLN A 78 -8.43 8.40 9.86
CA GLN A 78 -9.54 9.24 9.41
C GLN A 78 -10.80 8.44 9.11
N LYS A 79 -10.67 7.17 8.81
CA LYS A 79 -11.79 6.27 8.51
C LYS A 79 -12.14 5.33 9.66
N GLY A 80 -11.55 5.55 10.84
CA GLY A 80 -11.86 4.79 12.04
C GLY A 80 -11.06 3.50 12.23
N PHE A 81 -10.00 3.29 11.46
CA PHE A 81 -9.15 2.11 11.61
C PHE A 81 -7.91 2.43 12.45
N THR A 82 -7.61 1.56 13.38
CA THR A 82 -6.58 1.78 14.40
C THR A 82 -5.36 0.91 14.16
N PHE A 83 -4.19 1.55 14.12
CA PHE A 83 -2.91 0.85 14.02
C PHE A 83 -2.75 -0.12 15.20
N ASP A 84 -2.23 -1.31 14.89
CA ASP A 84 -1.97 -2.38 15.87
C ASP A 84 -3.23 -3.07 16.39
N GLU A 85 -4.40 -2.68 15.90
CA GLU A 85 -5.67 -3.37 16.14
C GLU A 85 -6.23 -3.92 14.83
N ASP A 86 -6.50 -3.03 13.89
CA ASP A 86 -7.08 -3.39 12.60
C ASP A 86 -6.02 -3.78 11.58
N PHE A 87 -4.81 -3.30 11.77
CA PHE A 87 -3.70 -3.55 10.84
C PHE A 87 -2.35 -3.41 11.51
N VAL A 88 -1.35 -4.05 10.90
CA VAL A 88 0.06 -3.82 11.20
C VAL A 88 0.75 -3.40 9.90
N ILE A 89 1.91 -2.76 10.03
CA ILE A 89 2.73 -2.34 8.89
C ILE A 89 4.04 -3.08 8.94
N MET A 90 4.40 -3.72 7.83
CA MET A 90 5.66 -4.47 7.71
C MET A 90 6.45 -3.91 6.54
N VAL A 91 7.72 -3.62 6.76
CA VAL A 91 8.62 -3.20 5.67
C VAL A 91 9.27 -4.47 5.11
N VAL A 92 9.11 -4.70 3.83
CA VAL A 92 9.59 -5.91 3.16
C VAL A 92 10.50 -5.55 2.00
N PRO A 93 11.34 -6.50 1.54
CA PRO A 93 12.20 -6.25 0.37
C PRO A 93 11.41 -5.85 -0.87
N ASN A 94 12.11 -5.49 -1.93
CA ASN A 94 11.51 -5.14 -3.22
C ASN A 94 10.96 -6.40 -3.91
N ILE A 95 9.84 -6.89 -3.39
CA ILE A 95 9.19 -8.11 -3.85
C ILE A 95 8.54 -7.87 -5.21
N VAL A 96 8.83 -8.70 -6.17
CA VAL A 96 8.29 -8.61 -7.53
C VAL A 96 7.53 -9.86 -7.94
N ASP A 97 7.55 -10.89 -7.12
CA ASP A 97 6.84 -12.14 -7.38
C ASP A 97 6.40 -12.77 -6.06
N ILE A 98 5.25 -13.41 -6.08
CA ILE A 98 4.72 -14.17 -4.94
C ILE A 98 4.59 -15.61 -5.41
N SER A 99 5.48 -16.48 -4.94
CA SER A 99 5.53 -17.88 -5.36
C SER A 99 5.09 -18.80 -4.25
N TYR A 100 4.42 -19.87 -4.61
CA TYR A 100 4.06 -20.93 -3.66
C TYR A 100 4.14 -22.28 -4.39
N GLY A 101 4.48 -23.32 -3.63
CA GLY A 101 4.65 -24.64 -4.23
C GLY A 101 3.37 -25.47 -4.26
N ARG A 102 2.43 -25.16 -3.37
CA ARG A 102 1.21 -25.95 -3.21
C ARG A 102 0.06 -25.06 -2.74
N GLY A 103 -1.07 -25.15 -3.45
CA GLY A 103 -2.26 -24.35 -3.13
C GLY A 103 -3.04 -24.93 -1.96
N VAL A 104 -2.64 -24.62 -0.73
CA VAL A 104 -3.26 -25.17 0.49
C VAL A 104 -4.10 -24.12 1.22
N GLY A 105 -5.05 -23.52 0.52
CA GLY A 105 -5.97 -22.56 1.13
C GLY A 105 -5.59 -21.11 0.98
N TYR A 106 -4.50 -20.81 0.29
CA TYR A 106 -4.16 -19.42 -0.03
C TYR A 106 -5.05 -18.92 -1.16
N THR A 107 -5.48 -17.67 -1.06
CA THR A 107 -6.28 -17.04 -2.10
C THR A 107 -5.57 -15.80 -2.63
N PHE A 108 -5.79 -15.49 -3.90
CA PHE A 108 -5.31 -14.26 -4.52
C PHE A 108 -6.56 -13.55 -5.03
N THR A 109 -6.91 -12.44 -4.39
CA THR A 109 -8.14 -11.73 -4.68
C THR A 109 -7.85 -10.39 -5.33
N GLU A 110 -8.40 -10.17 -6.52
CA GLU A 110 -8.40 -8.86 -7.14
C GLU A 110 -9.75 -8.21 -6.86
N HIS A 111 -9.71 -7.04 -6.22
CA HIS A 111 -10.93 -6.31 -5.87
C HIS A 111 -11.28 -5.31 -6.96
N ASP A 112 -12.47 -5.41 -7.52
CA ASP A 112 -13.00 -4.39 -8.43
C ASP A 112 -13.64 -3.29 -7.58
N LEU A 113 -12.95 -2.16 -7.47
CA LEU A 113 -13.37 -1.04 -6.64
C LEU A 113 -14.28 -0.05 -7.37
N GLY A 114 -14.57 -0.29 -8.65
CA GLY A 114 -15.38 0.61 -9.46
C GLY A 114 -14.56 1.69 -10.15
N LYS A 115 -15.13 2.29 -11.20
CA LYS A 115 -14.41 3.27 -12.02
C LYS A 115 -13.97 4.50 -11.25
N GLU A 116 -14.79 4.96 -10.31
CA GLU A 116 -14.47 6.17 -9.54
C GLU A 116 -13.21 5.98 -8.68
N VAL A 117 -13.10 4.82 -8.03
CA VAL A 117 -11.94 4.51 -7.21
C VAL A 117 -10.72 4.20 -8.08
N HIS A 118 -10.89 3.42 -9.15
CA HIS A 118 -9.78 3.09 -10.04
C HIS A 118 -9.22 4.31 -10.78
N SER A 119 -10.00 5.38 -10.89
CA SER A 119 -9.52 6.63 -11.50
C SER A 119 -8.54 7.38 -10.57
N ILE A 120 -8.54 7.07 -9.28
CA ILE A 120 -7.58 7.66 -8.34
C ILE A 120 -6.21 7.04 -8.63
N SER A 121 -5.23 7.87 -8.91
CA SER A 121 -3.90 7.42 -9.31
C SER A 121 -2.82 8.11 -8.49
N ALA A 122 -1.92 7.33 -7.90
CA ALA A 122 -0.76 7.86 -7.21
C ALA A 122 0.13 8.67 -8.16
N THR A 123 0.21 8.26 -9.43
CA THR A 123 0.93 9.00 -10.45
C THR A 123 0.36 10.41 -10.63
N GLN A 124 -0.97 10.52 -10.72
CA GLN A 124 -1.64 11.81 -10.84
C GLN A 124 -1.49 12.64 -9.57
N ILE A 125 -1.58 12.01 -8.41
CA ILE A 125 -1.39 12.70 -7.13
C ILE A 125 0.02 13.28 -7.04
N ARG A 126 1.04 12.50 -7.39
CA ARG A 126 2.43 12.98 -7.39
C ARG A 126 2.62 14.12 -8.39
N ALA A 127 2.04 14.02 -9.57
CA ALA A 127 2.12 15.07 -10.58
C ALA A 127 1.52 16.38 -10.06
N LYS A 128 0.36 16.31 -9.43
CA LYS A 128 -0.29 17.48 -8.84
C LYS A 128 0.56 18.08 -7.71
N MET A 129 1.14 17.26 -6.87
CA MET A 129 2.01 17.73 -5.79
C MET A 129 3.24 18.45 -6.34
N ARG A 130 3.79 18.01 -7.47
CA ARG A 130 4.89 18.69 -8.12
C ARG A 130 4.48 20.03 -8.70
N GLU A 131 3.30 20.11 -9.34
CA GLU A 131 2.72 21.38 -9.80
C GLU A 131 2.56 22.37 -8.67
N GLU A 132 2.13 21.90 -7.52
CA GLU A 132 1.90 22.75 -6.35
C GLU A 132 3.18 23.03 -5.56
N GLY A 133 4.32 22.53 -6.00
CA GLY A 133 5.60 22.75 -5.35
C GLY A 133 5.85 21.91 -4.10
N LYS A 134 5.02 20.88 -3.86
CA LYS A 134 5.15 20.02 -2.69
C LYS A 134 6.15 18.88 -2.88
N LEU A 135 6.48 18.55 -4.13
CA LEU A 135 7.48 17.54 -4.49
C LEU A 135 8.46 18.11 -5.50
N ALA A 136 9.70 17.62 -5.45
CA ALA A 136 10.71 17.96 -6.43
C ALA A 136 10.39 17.36 -7.80
N ASP A 137 10.94 17.97 -8.85
CA ASP A 137 10.79 17.46 -10.20
C ASP A 137 11.40 16.06 -10.33
N LYS A 138 10.90 15.34 -11.32
CA LYS A 138 11.19 13.95 -11.57
C LYS A 138 12.45 13.75 -12.43
N SER A 139 13.53 14.32 -12.10
CA SER A 139 14.74 14.24 -12.94
C SER A 139 15.91 13.54 -12.26
#